data_109da40d2f36fa787f1efe1822d55741
#
_entry.id   109da40d2f36fa787f1efe1822d55741
#
_cell.length_a   1.000
_cell.length_b   1.000
_cell.length_c   1.000
_cell.angle_alpha   90.00
_cell.angle_beta   90.00
_cell.angle_gamma   90.00
#
_symmetry.space_group_name_H-M   'P 1'
#
loop_
_entity.id
_entity.type
_entity.pdbx_description
1 polymer ?
#
loop_
_entity_poly.entity_id
_entity_poly.type
_entity_poly.pdbx_seq_one_letter_code
_entity_poly.pdbx_strand_id
1 'polypeptide(L)'
;MSRLRIFANDAPDAPLLVSHDGDEIARELEQIGVTFERWQANAPIQAGASQEEVLAAYRADVDRLVAERGFTTVDVISVAPDNPQRHEMRRKFLVDHYDLEDEVRCLVAGSGLFTLHVDDRVYEIECVKDDLIAVPDGTTHWFDMGPEPEFVAIRFFQQPDGWVGHFTGTDIAQRFPRYEKSVR
;
A
#
# COMPACT_ATOMS: atom_id res chain seq x y z
N MET A 1 9.34 -7.61 7.82
CA MET A 1 8.20 -8.45 8.21
C MET A 1 6.99 -7.53 8.27
N SER A 2 5.88 -7.94 7.68
CA SER A 2 4.63 -7.17 7.67
C SER A 2 4.09 -6.99 9.09
N ARG A 3 3.34 -5.92 9.32
CA ARG A 3 2.76 -5.63 10.64
C ARG A 3 1.41 -4.95 10.46
N LEU A 4 0.42 -5.38 11.24
CA LEU A 4 -0.86 -4.69 11.41
C LEU A 4 -0.92 -4.05 12.78
N ARG A 5 -1.39 -2.80 12.86
CA ARG A 5 -1.85 -2.14 14.09
C ARG A 5 -3.27 -1.63 13.86
N ILE A 6 -4.15 -1.86 14.82
CA ILE A 6 -5.53 -1.34 14.77
C ILE A 6 -5.71 -0.38 15.95
N PHE A 7 -6.29 0.78 15.69
CA PHE A 7 -6.53 1.83 16.68
C PHE A 7 -8.01 2.24 16.68
N ALA A 8 -8.48 2.78 17.78
CA ALA A 8 -9.66 3.64 17.76
C ALA A 8 -9.28 4.96 17.06
N ASN A 9 -10.20 5.56 16.31
CA ASN A 9 -9.92 6.78 15.52
C ASN A 9 -9.59 8.02 16.35
N ASP A 10 -9.86 7.99 17.65
CA ASP A 10 -9.56 9.03 18.63
C ASP A 10 -8.39 8.71 19.58
N ALA A 11 -7.75 7.54 19.43
CA ALA A 11 -6.67 7.07 20.30
C ALA A 11 -5.42 6.62 19.51
N PRO A 12 -4.73 7.53 18.82
CA PRO A 12 -3.61 7.20 17.93
C PRO A 12 -2.38 6.61 18.63
N ASP A 13 -2.26 6.77 19.95
CA ASP A 13 -1.11 6.29 20.73
C ASP A 13 -1.34 4.92 21.39
N ALA A 14 -2.56 4.36 21.30
CA ALA A 14 -2.96 3.15 22.01
C ALA A 14 -3.57 2.11 21.04
N PRO A 15 -2.75 1.25 20.42
CA PRO A 15 -3.26 0.24 19.52
C PRO A 15 -4.14 -0.78 20.27
N LEU A 16 -5.30 -1.11 19.70
CA LEU A 16 -6.21 -2.15 20.16
C LEU A 16 -5.67 -3.55 19.83
N LEU A 17 -4.95 -3.65 18.71
CA LEU A 17 -4.31 -4.89 18.24
C LEU A 17 -2.97 -4.56 17.59
N VAL A 18 -1.99 -5.44 17.79
CA VAL A 18 -0.71 -5.45 17.05
C VAL A 18 -0.43 -6.88 16.63
N SER A 19 -0.25 -7.13 15.34
CA SER A 19 0.08 -8.44 14.81
C SER A 19 1.21 -8.40 13.78
N HIS A 20 2.01 -9.44 13.76
CA HIS A 20 3.02 -9.75 12.76
C HIS A 20 2.75 -11.08 12.05
N ASP A 21 1.69 -11.76 12.43
CA ASP A 21 1.26 -13.00 11.82
C ASP A 21 0.45 -12.72 10.53
N GLY A 22 0.93 -13.23 9.39
CA GLY A 22 0.32 -12.95 8.09
C GLY A 22 -1.12 -13.45 7.98
N ASP A 23 -1.44 -14.61 8.58
CA ASP A 23 -2.79 -15.16 8.54
C ASP A 23 -3.74 -14.38 9.45
N GLU A 24 -3.25 -13.86 10.58
CA GLU A 24 -4.02 -12.98 11.45
C GLU A 24 -4.25 -11.63 10.77
N ILE A 25 -3.23 -11.04 10.15
CA ILE A 25 -3.35 -9.80 9.37
C ILE A 25 -4.42 -9.96 8.29
N ALA A 26 -4.36 -11.04 7.50
CA ALA A 26 -5.33 -11.30 6.44
C ALA A 26 -6.76 -11.42 6.99
N ARG A 27 -6.98 -12.16 8.09
CA ARG A 27 -8.31 -12.33 8.71
C ARG A 27 -8.88 -11.02 9.26
N GLU A 28 -8.06 -10.19 9.92
CA GLU A 28 -8.50 -8.90 10.45
C GLU A 28 -8.88 -7.93 9.33
N LEU A 29 -8.11 -7.90 8.26
CA LEU A 29 -8.37 -7.03 7.10
C LEU A 29 -9.57 -7.51 6.28
N GLU A 30 -9.80 -8.82 6.18
CA GLU A 30 -10.97 -9.38 5.50
C GLU A 30 -12.29 -8.89 6.13
N GLN A 31 -12.33 -8.65 7.45
CA GLN A 31 -13.52 -8.14 8.15
C GLN A 31 -13.98 -6.76 7.64
N ILE A 32 -13.06 -5.99 7.06
CA ILE A 32 -13.32 -4.68 6.45
C ILE A 32 -13.26 -4.70 4.92
N GLY A 33 -13.29 -5.89 4.31
CA GLY A 33 -13.28 -6.07 2.85
C GLY A 33 -11.92 -5.91 2.19
N VAL A 34 -10.85 -5.72 2.96
CA VAL A 34 -9.49 -5.57 2.44
C VAL A 34 -8.85 -6.94 2.26
N THR A 35 -8.32 -7.21 1.07
CA THR A 35 -7.54 -8.42 0.82
C THR A 35 -6.07 -8.18 1.14
N PHE A 36 -5.47 -9.08 1.88
CA PHE A 36 -4.02 -9.12 2.14
C PHE A 36 -3.48 -10.49 1.82
N GLU A 37 -2.52 -10.57 0.90
CA GLU A 37 -1.92 -11.81 0.43
C GLU A 37 -0.39 -11.68 0.36
N ARG A 38 0.31 -12.81 0.46
CA ARG A 38 1.74 -12.86 0.19
C ARG A 38 2.01 -13.52 -1.15
N TRP A 39 2.66 -12.76 -2.03
CA TRP A 39 3.20 -13.28 -3.28
C TRP A 39 4.58 -13.91 -3.05
N GLN A 40 4.96 -14.81 -3.94
CA GLN A 40 6.34 -15.30 -4.00
C GLN A 40 7.12 -14.48 -5.04
N ALA A 41 7.48 -13.26 -4.65
CA ALA A 41 8.20 -12.32 -5.49
C ALA A 41 9.70 -12.66 -5.50
N ASN A 42 10.10 -13.66 -6.28
CA ASN A 42 11.47 -14.17 -6.28
C ASN A 42 12.45 -13.35 -7.14
N ALA A 43 11.97 -12.36 -7.92
CA ALA A 43 12.84 -11.55 -8.75
C ALA A 43 13.65 -10.55 -7.91
N PRO A 44 14.94 -10.33 -8.21
CA PRO A 44 15.81 -9.41 -7.48
C PRO A 44 15.61 -7.94 -7.94
N ILE A 45 14.37 -7.44 -7.83
CA ILE A 45 14.05 -6.06 -8.18
C ILE A 45 14.57 -5.09 -7.11
N GLN A 46 15.14 -3.99 -7.56
CA GLN A 46 15.63 -2.90 -6.70
C GLN A 46 14.87 -1.60 -6.97
N ALA A 47 14.84 -0.72 -5.99
CA ALA A 47 14.29 0.63 -6.15
C ALA A 47 15.04 1.39 -7.28
N GLY A 48 14.25 2.02 -8.16
CA GLY A 48 14.76 2.63 -9.38
C GLY A 48 14.66 1.76 -10.62
N ALA A 49 14.28 0.47 -10.51
CA ALA A 49 14.00 -0.39 -11.66
C ALA A 49 12.92 0.22 -12.56
N SER A 50 13.07 0.03 -13.87
CA SER A 50 12.08 0.51 -14.84
C SER A 50 10.80 -0.30 -14.79
N GLN A 51 9.69 0.30 -15.22
CA GLN A 51 8.40 -0.41 -15.34
C GLN A 51 8.52 -1.66 -16.21
N GLU A 52 9.22 -1.58 -17.33
CA GLU A 52 9.40 -2.72 -18.25
C GLU A 52 10.13 -3.88 -17.57
N GLU A 53 11.19 -3.59 -16.83
CA GLU A 53 11.98 -4.59 -16.09
C GLU A 53 11.11 -5.28 -15.02
N VAL A 54 10.36 -4.50 -14.23
CA VAL A 54 9.48 -5.02 -13.18
C VAL A 54 8.37 -5.89 -13.77
N LEU A 55 7.65 -5.39 -14.77
CA LEU A 55 6.55 -6.13 -15.41
C LEU A 55 7.02 -7.37 -16.15
N ALA A 56 8.23 -7.36 -16.72
CA ALA A 56 8.81 -8.56 -17.32
C ALA A 56 9.12 -9.63 -16.26
N ALA A 57 9.66 -9.22 -15.11
CA ALA A 57 10.02 -10.12 -14.02
C ALA A 57 8.78 -10.79 -13.37
N TYR A 58 7.67 -10.09 -13.30
CA TYR A 58 6.42 -10.55 -12.66
C TYR A 58 5.30 -10.84 -13.66
N ARG A 59 5.61 -11.01 -14.93
CA ARG A 59 4.62 -11.18 -16.01
C ARG A 59 3.57 -12.25 -15.71
N ALA A 60 3.98 -13.43 -15.26
CA ALA A 60 3.07 -14.53 -14.99
C ALA A 60 2.06 -14.22 -13.88
N ASP A 61 2.52 -13.56 -12.80
CA ASP A 61 1.66 -13.16 -11.68
C ASP A 61 0.74 -12.02 -12.07
N VAL A 62 1.25 -11.05 -12.83
CA VAL A 62 0.45 -9.93 -13.36
C VAL A 62 -0.64 -10.44 -14.30
N ASP A 63 -0.29 -11.27 -15.29
CA ASP A 63 -1.24 -11.82 -16.24
C ASP A 63 -2.32 -12.65 -15.55
N ARG A 64 -1.95 -13.44 -14.54
CA ARG A 64 -2.89 -14.21 -13.72
C ARG A 64 -3.87 -13.30 -12.99
N LEU A 65 -3.38 -12.28 -12.28
CA LEU A 65 -4.22 -11.38 -11.50
C LEU A 65 -5.15 -10.53 -12.40
N VAL A 66 -4.64 -10.07 -13.55
CA VAL A 66 -5.44 -9.39 -14.58
C VAL A 66 -6.58 -10.27 -15.07
N ALA A 67 -6.30 -11.55 -15.36
CA ALA A 67 -7.31 -12.51 -15.83
C ALA A 67 -8.35 -12.82 -14.74
N GLU A 68 -7.93 -12.96 -13.48
CA GLU A 68 -8.80 -13.31 -12.35
C GLU A 68 -9.71 -12.16 -11.91
N ARG A 69 -9.22 -10.91 -11.94
CA ARG A 69 -9.92 -9.73 -11.37
C ARG A 69 -10.36 -8.69 -12.41
N GLY A 70 -9.99 -8.87 -13.68
CA GLY A 70 -10.45 -8.01 -14.77
C GLY A 70 -9.82 -6.61 -14.80
N PHE A 71 -8.59 -6.45 -14.32
CA PHE A 71 -7.87 -5.18 -14.42
C PHE A 71 -7.57 -4.82 -15.88
N THR A 72 -7.65 -3.53 -16.21
CA THR A 72 -7.40 -3.02 -17.56
C THR A 72 -6.08 -2.27 -17.68
N THR A 73 -5.57 -1.77 -16.56
CA THR A 73 -4.32 -1.00 -16.51
C THR A 73 -3.42 -1.53 -15.41
N VAL A 74 -2.15 -1.70 -15.73
CA VAL A 74 -1.11 -2.09 -14.76
C VAL A 74 0.07 -1.13 -14.96
N ASP A 75 0.52 -0.53 -13.88
CA ASP A 75 1.70 0.31 -13.89
C ASP A 75 2.65 -0.01 -12.72
N VAL A 76 3.79 0.66 -12.69
CA VAL A 76 4.79 0.49 -11.64
C VAL A 76 5.17 1.85 -11.07
N ILE A 77 5.08 1.97 -9.76
CA ILE A 77 5.72 3.06 -9.02
C ILE A 77 7.04 2.57 -8.47
N SER A 78 8.13 3.23 -8.86
CA SER A 78 9.49 2.89 -8.43
C SER A 78 10.16 4.15 -7.91
N VAL A 79 10.50 4.17 -6.61
CA VAL A 79 11.11 5.32 -5.94
C VAL A 79 12.50 4.94 -5.46
N ALA A 80 13.51 5.46 -6.15
CA ALA A 80 14.90 5.27 -5.80
C ALA A 80 15.37 6.24 -4.69
N PRO A 81 16.39 5.88 -3.91
CA PRO A 81 16.94 6.75 -2.86
C PRO A 81 17.46 8.10 -3.35
N ASP A 82 17.90 8.17 -4.60
CA ASP A 82 18.42 9.38 -5.26
C ASP A 82 17.37 10.16 -6.07
N ASN A 83 16.10 9.72 -6.07
CA ASN A 83 15.02 10.42 -6.77
C ASN A 83 14.78 11.80 -6.11
N PRO A 84 15.00 12.92 -6.82
CA PRO A 84 14.89 14.26 -6.23
C PRO A 84 13.45 14.62 -5.82
N GLN A 85 12.45 13.94 -6.38
CA GLN A 85 11.02 14.19 -6.10
C GLN A 85 10.47 13.28 -4.99
N ARG A 86 11.26 12.37 -4.43
CA ARG A 86 10.77 11.36 -3.47
C ARG A 86 10.05 11.95 -2.24
N HIS A 87 10.53 13.08 -1.72
CA HIS A 87 9.89 13.74 -0.57
C HIS A 87 8.60 14.47 -0.94
N GLU A 88 8.50 14.99 -2.16
CA GLU A 88 7.26 15.56 -2.69
C GLU A 88 6.21 14.47 -2.93
N MET A 89 6.61 13.35 -3.51
CA MET A 89 5.74 12.17 -3.66
C MET A 89 5.22 11.71 -2.31
N ARG A 90 6.09 11.59 -1.29
CA ARG A 90 5.65 11.26 0.08
C ARG A 90 4.58 12.22 0.59
N ARG A 91 4.79 13.54 0.48
CA ARG A 91 3.82 14.54 0.95
C ARG A 91 2.46 14.38 0.28
N LYS A 92 2.42 14.09 -1.02
CA LYS A 92 1.19 13.87 -1.77
C LYS A 92 0.38 12.68 -1.27
N PHE A 93 1.04 11.54 -1.04
CA PHE A 93 0.38 10.31 -0.61
C PHE A 93 0.06 10.27 0.89
N LEU A 94 0.61 11.20 1.68
CA LEU A 94 0.30 11.35 3.10
C LEU A 94 -1.05 12.03 3.39
N VAL A 95 -1.68 12.61 2.39
CA VAL A 95 -3.01 13.22 2.53
C VAL A 95 -4.07 12.14 2.37
N ASP A 96 -5.02 12.11 3.30
CA ASP A 96 -6.12 11.14 3.26
C ASP A 96 -7.04 11.37 2.05
N HIS A 97 -7.30 10.29 1.35
CA HIS A 97 -8.09 10.25 0.12
C HIS A 97 -8.84 8.92 0.00
N TYR A 98 -9.71 8.82 -0.98
CA TYR A 98 -10.33 7.58 -1.40
C TYR A 98 -10.31 7.48 -2.93
N ASP A 99 -10.38 6.28 -3.45
CA ASP A 99 -10.48 5.99 -4.87
C ASP A 99 -11.91 5.56 -5.22
N LEU A 100 -12.30 5.71 -6.48
CA LEU A 100 -13.61 5.26 -6.99
C LEU A 100 -13.56 3.88 -7.63
N GLU A 101 -12.48 3.15 -7.36
CA GLU A 101 -12.25 1.76 -7.76
C GLU A 101 -11.37 1.06 -6.73
N ASP A 102 -11.33 -0.27 -6.78
CA ASP A 102 -10.43 -1.04 -5.93
C ASP A 102 -8.97 -0.69 -6.22
N GLU A 103 -8.23 -0.30 -5.19
CA GLU A 103 -6.80 -0.07 -5.30
C GLU A 103 -6.03 -1.33 -4.95
N VAL A 104 -5.33 -1.92 -5.92
CA VAL A 104 -4.51 -3.11 -5.70
C VAL A 104 -3.04 -2.78 -5.91
N ARG A 105 -2.22 -3.08 -4.91
CA ARG A 105 -0.78 -2.89 -4.93
C ARG A 105 -0.04 -4.13 -4.46
N CYS A 106 1.00 -4.51 -5.20
CA CYS A 106 1.94 -5.54 -4.81
C CYS A 106 3.32 -4.92 -4.62
N LEU A 107 3.88 -4.99 -3.41
CA LEU A 107 5.24 -4.53 -3.16
C LEU A 107 6.24 -5.59 -3.61
N VAL A 108 7.13 -5.21 -4.51
CA VAL A 108 8.18 -6.09 -5.05
C VAL A 108 9.58 -5.72 -4.56
N ALA A 109 9.73 -4.55 -3.94
CA ALA A 109 10.93 -4.13 -3.21
C ALA A 109 10.60 -3.06 -2.16
N GLY A 110 11.39 -2.99 -1.11
CA GLY A 110 11.25 -1.98 -0.06
C GLY A 110 10.06 -2.20 0.87
N SER A 111 9.51 -1.11 1.40
CA SER A 111 8.38 -1.12 2.33
C SER A 111 7.65 0.22 2.35
N GLY A 112 6.41 0.20 2.84
CA GLY A 112 5.60 1.38 3.09
C GLY A 112 4.46 1.09 4.06
N LEU A 113 3.86 2.14 4.61
CA LEU A 113 2.74 2.05 5.54
C LEU A 113 1.46 2.49 4.86
N PHE A 114 0.56 1.53 4.59
CA PHE A 114 -0.83 1.81 4.28
C PHE A 114 -1.59 2.08 5.57
N THR A 115 -2.40 3.12 5.57
CA THR A 115 -3.30 3.41 6.69
C THR A 115 -4.71 3.60 6.16
N LEU A 116 -5.65 2.85 6.71
CA LEU A 116 -7.06 2.86 6.31
C LEU A 116 -7.91 3.38 7.46
N HIS A 117 -8.87 4.26 7.17
CA HIS A 117 -9.86 4.71 8.12
C HIS A 117 -11.22 4.10 7.75
N VAL A 118 -11.70 3.18 8.57
CA VAL A 118 -12.98 2.49 8.37
C VAL A 118 -13.79 2.60 9.65
N ASP A 119 -14.95 3.22 9.57
CA ASP A 119 -15.85 3.50 10.69
C ASP A 119 -15.15 4.25 11.83
N ASP A 120 -15.07 3.66 13.02
CA ASP A 120 -14.45 4.21 14.22
C ASP A 120 -13.01 3.71 14.44
N ARG A 121 -12.39 3.09 13.43
CA ARG A 121 -11.07 2.47 13.54
C ARG A 121 -10.10 2.91 12.45
N VAL A 122 -8.83 2.88 12.81
CA VAL A 122 -7.71 3.10 11.90
C VAL A 122 -6.83 1.85 11.87
N TYR A 123 -6.55 1.36 10.67
CA TYR A 123 -5.77 0.16 10.40
C TYR A 123 -4.46 0.59 9.74
N GLU A 124 -3.35 0.39 10.41
CA GLU A 124 -2.02 0.63 9.86
C GLU A 124 -1.37 -0.67 9.43
N ILE A 125 -1.11 -0.83 8.15
CA ILE A 125 -0.51 -2.02 7.54
C ILE A 125 0.87 -1.67 7.01
N GLU A 126 1.93 -2.09 7.71
CA GLU A 126 3.27 -2.04 7.18
C GLU A 126 3.44 -3.17 6.17
N CYS A 127 3.41 -2.80 4.88
CA CYS A 127 3.64 -3.71 3.78
C CYS A 127 5.13 -3.75 3.43
N VAL A 128 5.64 -4.94 3.18
CA VAL A 128 7.02 -5.18 2.76
C VAL A 128 7.03 -5.94 1.43
N LYS A 129 8.22 -6.20 0.89
CA LYS A 129 8.37 -7.06 -0.30
C LYS A 129 7.53 -8.34 -0.16
N ASP A 130 6.85 -8.73 -1.22
CA ASP A 130 5.96 -9.88 -1.39
C ASP A 130 4.52 -9.67 -0.87
N ASP A 131 4.21 -8.53 -0.25
CA ASP A 131 2.84 -8.24 0.19
C ASP A 131 2.01 -7.65 -0.94
N LEU A 132 0.82 -8.22 -1.14
CA LEU A 132 -0.27 -7.66 -1.94
C LEU A 132 -1.35 -7.16 -1.00
N ILE A 133 -1.79 -5.94 -1.20
CA ILE A 133 -2.96 -5.35 -0.54
C ILE A 133 -3.97 -4.89 -1.59
N ALA A 134 -5.25 -5.23 -1.38
CA ALA A 134 -6.36 -4.73 -2.19
C ALA A 134 -7.34 -4.01 -1.28
N VAL A 135 -7.49 -2.71 -1.51
CA VAL A 135 -8.35 -1.80 -0.75
C VAL A 135 -9.61 -1.56 -1.58
N PRO A 136 -10.82 -1.80 -1.04
CA PRO A 136 -12.07 -1.55 -1.74
C PRO A 136 -12.26 -0.08 -2.09
N ASP A 137 -13.03 0.18 -3.16
CA ASP A 137 -13.46 1.51 -3.54
C ASP A 137 -14.11 2.28 -2.37
N GLY A 138 -14.00 3.59 -2.37
CA GLY A 138 -14.56 4.47 -1.34
C GLY A 138 -13.89 4.40 0.04
N THR A 139 -12.92 3.51 0.26
CA THR A 139 -12.21 3.40 1.54
C THR A 139 -11.24 4.57 1.72
N THR A 140 -11.44 5.37 2.77
CA THR A 140 -10.49 6.45 3.12
C THR A 140 -9.16 5.86 3.55
N HIS A 141 -8.09 6.30 2.92
CA HIS A 141 -6.74 5.83 3.21
C HIS A 141 -5.65 6.85 2.89
N TRP A 142 -4.44 6.57 3.34
CA TRP A 142 -3.21 7.28 2.97
C TRP A 142 -2.03 6.32 2.98
N PHE A 143 -0.95 6.73 2.32
CA PHE A 143 0.25 5.91 2.21
C PHE A 143 1.50 6.70 2.60
N ASP A 144 2.25 6.21 3.58
CA ASP A 144 3.51 6.78 4.01
C ASP A 144 4.71 5.93 3.53
N MET A 145 5.53 6.54 2.70
CA MET A 145 6.74 5.92 2.13
C MET A 145 7.93 5.93 3.12
N GLY A 146 7.76 6.52 4.30
CA GLY A 146 8.83 6.74 5.28
C GLY A 146 9.69 7.99 4.99
N PRO A 147 10.57 8.36 5.93
CA PRO A 147 11.40 9.55 5.82
C PRO A 147 12.37 9.50 4.65
N GLU A 148 12.83 8.31 4.29
CA GLU A 148 13.68 8.02 3.13
C GLU A 148 12.93 7.07 2.19
N PRO A 149 12.07 7.58 1.27
CA PRO A 149 11.30 6.76 0.36
C PRO A 149 12.18 5.90 -0.53
N GLU A 150 11.96 4.59 -0.46
CA GLU A 150 12.67 3.59 -1.26
C GLU A 150 11.79 2.35 -1.37
N PHE A 151 11.13 2.16 -2.51
CA PHE A 151 10.29 0.98 -2.76
C PHE A 151 9.91 0.83 -4.23
N VAL A 152 9.43 -0.34 -4.59
CA VAL A 152 8.82 -0.63 -5.89
C VAL A 152 7.50 -1.34 -5.65
N ALA A 153 6.43 -0.87 -6.28
CA ALA A 153 5.12 -1.48 -6.24
C ALA A 153 4.50 -1.57 -7.64
N ILE A 154 3.92 -2.73 -7.95
CA ILE A 154 3.04 -2.92 -9.11
C ILE A 154 1.65 -2.50 -8.67
N ARG A 155 0.98 -1.66 -9.48
CA ARG A 155 -0.38 -1.19 -9.23
C ARG A 155 -1.32 -1.67 -10.32
N PHE A 156 -2.54 -2.02 -9.93
CA PHE A 156 -3.57 -2.56 -10.82
C PHE A 156 -4.82 -1.69 -10.72
N PHE A 157 -5.41 -1.36 -11.87
CA PHE A 157 -6.59 -0.49 -11.97
C PHE A 157 -7.63 -1.08 -12.93
N GLN A 158 -8.89 -0.80 -12.66
CA GLN A 158 -10.00 -1.14 -13.56
C GLN A 158 -10.26 -0.02 -14.58
N GLN A 159 -9.91 1.23 -14.24
CA GLN A 159 -10.04 2.38 -15.12
C GLN A 159 -8.83 2.57 -16.03
N PRO A 160 -9.02 3.00 -17.29
CA PRO A 160 -7.91 3.21 -18.22
C PRO A 160 -7.00 4.38 -17.84
N ASP A 161 -7.51 5.34 -17.05
CA ASP A 161 -6.77 6.55 -16.67
C ASP A 161 -5.82 6.32 -15.48
N GLY A 162 -5.82 5.11 -14.92
CA GLY A 162 -4.98 4.77 -13.76
C GLY A 162 -5.45 5.45 -12.46
N TRP A 163 -4.52 5.71 -11.55
CA TRP A 163 -4.83 6.21 -10.22
C TRP A 163 -5.39 7.64 -10.20
N VAL A 164 -6.58 7.80 -9.61
CA VAL A 164 -7.25 9.08 -9.38
C VAL A 164 -7.74 9.16 -7.94
N GLY A 165 -6.97 9.81 -7.06
CA GLY A 165 -7.34 9.98 -5.65
C GLY A 165 -8.24 11.19 -5.42
N HIS A 166 -9.29 11.01 -4.62
CA HIS A 166 -10.22 12.05 -4.17
C HIS A 166 -9.93 12.42 -2.71
N PHE A 167 -9.36 13.60 -2.48
CA PHE A 167 -9.01 14.06 -1.14
C PHE A 167 -10.25 14.31 -0.28
N THR A 168 -10.25 13.79 0.96
CA THR A 168 -11.40 13.91 1.87
C THR A 168 -11.53 15.29 2.47
N GLY A 169 -10.40 16.02 2.64
CA GLY A 169 -10.34 17.31 3.30
C GLY A 169 -10.41 17.22 4.84
N THR A 170 -10.28 16.00 5.40
CA THR A 170 -10.20 15.81 6.87
C THR A 170 -8.76 15.98 7.38
N ASP A 171 -8.56 15.88 8.69
CA ASP A 171 -7.24 15.92 9.33
C ASP A 171 -6.80 14.57 9.90
N ILE A 172 -7.56 13.50 9.61
CA ILE A 172 -7.33 12.20 10.25
C ILE A 172 -5.90 11.69 10.03
N ALA A 173 -5.38 11.81 8.80
CA ALA A 173 -4.02 11.38 8.49
C ALA A 173 -2.94 12.13 9.28
N GLN A 174 -3.24 13.32 9.78
CA GLN A 174 -2.29 14.12 10.57
C GLN A 174 -2.25 13.71 12.04
N ARG A 175 -3.29 13.04 12.53
CA ARG A 175 -3.41 12.61 13.94
C ARG A 175 -2.69 11.32 14.24
N PHE A 176 -2.39 10.52 13.22
CA PHE A 176 -1.73 9.22 13.36
C PHE A 176 -0.21 9.31 13.15
N PRO A 177 0.57 8.43 13.80
CA PRO A 177 2.02 8.42 13.71
C PRO A 177 2.51 8.27 12.27
N ARG A 178 3.62 8.91 11.97
CA ARG A 178 4.32 8.73 10.69
C ARG A 178 5.08 7.42 10.68
N TYR A 179 5.27 6.89 9.47
CA TYR A 179 6.04 5.66 9.29
C TYR A 179 7.52 5.91 9.55
N GLU A 180 8.03 5.25 10.57
CA GLU A 180 9.45 5.13 10.83
C GLU A 180 9.85 3.71 10.46
N LYS A 181 10.70 3.57 9.41
CA LYS A 181 11.21 2.25 9.02
C LYS A 181 11.90 1.64 10.24
N SER A 182 11.48 0.43 10.62
CA SER A 182 12.16 -0.31 11.68
C SER A 182 13.63 -0.45 11.32
N VAL A 183 14.51 0.13 12.14
CA VAL A 183 15.95 -0.07 12.00
C VAL A 183 16.22 -1.56 12.23
N ARG A 184 16.75 -2.22 11.18
CA ARG A 184 17.14 -3.63 11.26
C ARG A 184 18.43 -3.79 12.04
#